data_7383358cf84ba3e2b2f2843632ea2a97
#
_entry.id   7383358cf84ba3e2b2f2843632ea2a97
#
_cell.length_a   1.000
_cell.length_b   1.000
_cell.length_c   1.000
_cell.angle_alpha   90.00
_cell.angle_beta   90.00
_cell.angle_gamma   90.00
#
_symmetry.space_group_name_H-M   'P 1'
#
loop_
_entity.id
_entity.type
_entity.pdbx_description
1 polymer ?
#
loop_
_entity_poly.entity_id
_entity_poly.type
_entity_poly.pdbx_seq_one_letter_code
_entity_poly.pdbx_strand_id
1 'polypeptide(L)'
;LILGALAIFFHVGTQVIAIDTIINYANSMGMDLLEAKVFPSYTLGCTMIGYILGIILIPKYISQKNALIGCTLLGLALSFGVVWADFDMTLFGHQANASIFFLNALGFPNALIYAGIWPLSIHGLGKFTKTGSSLLIMGLCGNAILPLVYGHFADQYSLRIGYWVLIPCFIYLVFFAIKGHKITSLF
;
A
#
# COMPACT_ATOMS: atom_id res chain seq x y z
N LEU A 1 0.79 8.87 -18.11
CA LEU A 1 1.74 9.48 -17.18
C LEU A 1 1.05 10.05 -15.93
N ILE A 2 0.07 10.96 -16.05
CA ILE A 2 -0.66 11.57 -14.91
C ILE A 2 -1.32 10.49 -14.04
N LEU A 3 -1.98 9.52 -14.66
CA LEU A 3 -2.57 8.39 -13.93
C LEU A 3 -1.53 7.58 -13.15
N GLY A 4 -0.30 7.48 -13.67
CA GLY A 4 0.82 6.85 -12.98
C GLY A 4 1.30 7.67 -11.78
N ALA A 5 1.38 8.99 -11.89
CA ALA A 5 1.72 9.87 -10.79
C ALA A 5 0.68 9.79 -9.65
N LEU A 6 -0.61 9.76 -10.00
CA LEU A 6 -1.70 9.52 -9.05
C LEU A 6 -1.62 8.11 -8.43
N ALA A 7 -1.23 7.09 -9.21
CA ALA A 7 -1.05 5.76 -8.67
C ALA A 7 0.10 5.71 -7.65
N ILE A 8 1.21 6.39 -7.90
CA ILE A 8 2.29 6.55 -6.91
C ILE A 8 1.79 7.29 -5.68
N PHE A 9 1.06 8.39 -5.86
CA PHE A 9 0.48 9.16 -4.76
C PHE A 9 -0.36 8.30 -3.82
N PHE A 10 -1.29 7.53 -4.35
CA PHE A 10 -2.13 6.65 -3.55
C PHE A 10 -1.33 5.50 -2.93
N HIS A 11 -0.43 4.90 -3.68
CA HIS A 11 0.37 3.77 -3.19
C HIS A 11 1.27 4.17 -2.02
N VAL A 12 2.07 5.22 -2.17
CA VAL A 12 3.03 5.62 -1.11
C VAL A 12 2.30 6.10 0.15
N GLY A 13 1.18 6.79 -0.02
CA GLY A 13 0.37 7.21 1.14
C GLY A 13 -0.25 6.03 1.89
N THR A 14 -0.76 5.00 1.20
CA THR A 14 -1.25 3.79 1.87
C THR A 14 -0.14 3.02 2.56
N GLN A 15 1.07 3.01 2.00
CA GLN A 15 2.23 2.37 2.62
C GLN A 15 2.63 3.05 3.92
N VAL A 16 2.69 4.39 3.93
CA VAL A 16 3.02 5.17 5.13
C VAL A 16 1.96 5.00 6.20
N ILE A 17 0.67 5.08 5.84
CA ILE A 17 -0.42 4.83 6.79
C ILE A 17 -0.24 3.46 7.45
N ALA A 18 0.01 2.39 6.67
CA ALA A 18 0.13 1.04 7.21
C ALA A 18 1.31 0.86 8.17
N ILE A 19 2.40 1.59 7.99
CA ILE A 19 3.62 1.47 8.82
C ILE A 19 3.54 2.38 10.05
N ASP A 20 3.18 3.64 9.85
CA ASP A 20 3.33 4.66 10.89
C ASP A 20 2.18 4.64 11.90
N THR A 21 0.98 4.24 11.49
CA THR A 21 -0.18 4.28 12.38
C THR A 21 -0.40 3.02 13.19
N ILE A 22 0.28 1.91 12.85
CA ILE A 22 0.04 0.59 13.44
C ILE A 22 0.31 0.55 14.95
N ILE A 23 1.30 1.29 15.44
CA ILE A 23 1.65 1.35 16.88
C ILE A 23 0.49 1.98 17.66
N ASN A 24 0.02 3.14 17.19
CA ASN A 24 -1.09 3.84 17.84
C ASN A 24 -2.38 3.02 17.77
N TYR A 25 -2.59 2.33 16.67
CA TYR A 25 -3.75 1.46 16.49
C TYR A 25 -3.73 0.27 17.44
N ALA A 26 -2.61 -0.43 17.57
CA ALA A 26 -2.45 -1.54 18.51
C ALA A 26 -2.59 -1.07 19.97
N ASN A 27 -2.02 0.08 20.31
CA ASN A 27 -2.14 0.68 21.66
C ASN A 27 -3.59 1.07 21.98
N SER A 28 -4.36 1.58 21.02
CA SER A 28 -5.78 1.92 21.22
C SER A 28 -6.67 0.69 21.49
N MET A 29 -6.20 -0.51 21.15
CA MET A 29 -6.85 -1.79 21.45
C MET A 29 -6.40 -2.40 22.79
N GLY A 30 -5.69 -1.62 23.62
CA GLY A 30 -5.26 -2.04 24.96
C GLY A 30 -3.92 -2.77 25.02
N MET A 31 -3.18 -2.83 23.88
CA MET A 31 -1.85 -3.44 23.84
C MET A 31 -0.81 -2.49 24.48
N ASP A 32 0.13 -3.05 25.25
CA ASP A 32 1.24 -2.26 25.79
C ASP A 32 2.10 -1.66 24.64
N LEU A 33 2.53 -0.43 24.82
CA LEU A 33 3.31 0.31 23.82
C LEU A 33 4.64 -0.40 23.48
N LEU A 34 5.25 -1.07 24.46
CA LEU A 34 6.48 -1.85 24.24
C LEU A 34 6.24 -3.05 23.33
N GLU A 35 5.08 -3.68 23.42
CA GLU A 35 4.68 -4.76 22.53
C GLU A 35 4.25 -4.25 21.16
N ALA A 36 3.47 -3.15 21.11
CA ALA A 36 3.01 -2.54 19.86
C ALA A 36 4.15 -2.11 18.92
N LYS A 37 5.32 -1.73 19.46
CA LYS A 37 6.51 -1.33 18.68
C LYS A 37 7.08 -2.42 17.77
N VAL A 38 6.71 -3.68 17.97
CA VAL A 38 7.21 -4.79 17.16
C VAL A 38 6.48 -4.89 15.82
N PHE A 39 5.23 -4.44 15.73
CA PHE A 39 4.39 -4.60 14.53
C PHE A 39 4.93 -3.91 13.27
N PRO A 40 5.48 -2.68 13.32
CA PRO A 40 6.13 -2.11 12.12
C PRO A 40 7.23 -3.00 11.55
N SER A 41 7.97 -3.70 12.40
CA SER A 41 9.02 -4.64 11.96
C SER A 41 8.41 -5.83 11.21
N TYR A 42 7.25 -6.32 11.62
CA TYR A 42 6.53 -7.36 10.88
C TYR A 42 6.03 -6.86 9.52
N THR A 43 5.52 -5.63 9.44
CA THR A 43 5.14 -5.01 8.16
C THR A 43 6.34 -4.91 7.22
N LEU A 44 7.48 -4.44 7.72
CA LEU A 44 8.73 -4.38 6.94
C LEU A 44 9.24 -5.77 6.56
N GLY A 45 9.13 -6.76 7.45
CA GLY A 45 9.45 -8.16 7.16
C GLY A 45 8.60 -8.71 6.02
N CYS A 46 7.29 -8.46 6.03
CA CYS A 46 6.40 -8.81 4.91
C CYS A 46 6.81 -8.11 3.61
N THR A 47 7.22 -6.86 3.69
CA THR A 47 7.71 -6.09 2.53
C THR A 47 9.00 -6.71 1.98
N MET A 48 9.96 -7.11 2.84
CA MET A 48 11.19 -7.80 2.42
C MET A 48 10.89 -9.12 1.72
N ILE A 49 9.97 -9.92 2.27
CA ILE A 49 9.54 -11.18 1.63
C ILE A 49 8.94 -10.88 0.25
N GLY A 50 8.12 -9.85 0.14
CA GLY A 50 7.55 -9.39 -1.13
C GLY A 50 8.63 -9.04 -2.15
N TYR A 51 9.67 -8.28 -1.78
CA TYR A 51 10.79 -7.96 -2.68
C TYR A 51 11.57 -9.20 -3.11
N ILE A 52 11.90 -10.10 -2.19
CA ILE A 52 12.64 -11.33 -2.50
C ILE A 52 11.85 -12.19 -3.49
N LEU A 53 10.56 -12.41 -3.23
CA LEU A 53 9.69 -13.17 -4.13
C LEU A 53 9.53 -12.44 -5.49
N GLY A 54 9.45 -11.12 -5.48
CA GLY A 54 9.42 -10.33 -6.71
C GLY A 54 10.65 -10.54 -7.58
N ILE A 55 11.85 -10.49 -6.99
CA ILE A 55 13.12 -10.71 -7.70
C ILE A 55 13.16 -12.13 -8.30
N ILE A 56 12.68 -13.13 -7.57
CA ILE A 56 12.68 -14.53 -8.03
C ILE A 56 11.64 -14.79 -9.13
N LEU A 57 10.43 -14.23 -8.95
CA LEU A 57 9.29 -14.54 -9.81
C LEU A 57 9.22 -13.66 -11.05
N ILE A 58 9.71 -12.42 -10.99
CA ILE A 58 9.67 -11.47 -12.12
C ILE A 58 11.07 -11.36 -12.72
N PRO A 59 11.26 -11.43 -14.01
CA PRO A 59 10.28 -11.71 -15.08
C PRO A 59 10.12 -13.20 -15.41
N LYS A 60 10.79 -14.11 -14.70
CA LYS A 60 10.95 -15.52 -15.08
C LYS A 60 9.63 -16.28 -15.16
N TYR A 61 8.74 -16.07 -14.19
CA TYR A 61 7.47 -16.80 -14.08
C TYR A 61 6.24 -15.90 -14.25
N ILE A 62 6.32 -14.65 -13.84
CA ILE A 62 5.19 -13.73 -13.84
C ILE A 62 5.60 -12.44 -14.53
N SER A 63 4.77 -11.92 -15.42
CA SER A 63 5.00 -10.59 -16.01
C SER A 63 4.81 -9.51 -14.96
N GLN A 64 5.58 -8.43 -15.04
CA GLN A 64 5.51 -7.30 -14.12
C GLN A 64 4.09 -6.72 -13.99
N LYS A 65 3.34 -6.69 -15.09
CA LYS A 65 1.95 -6.26 -15.10
C LYS A 65 1.04 -7.19 -14.29
N ASN A 66 1.19 -8.51 -14.46
CA ASN A 66 0.36 -9.48 -13.73
C ASN A 66 0.71 -9.46 -12.23
N ALA A 67 1.99 -9.26 -11.88
CA ALA A 67 2.41 -9.07 -10.50
C ALA A 67 1.77 -7.82 -9.89
N LEU A 68 1.74 -6.69 -10.64
CA LEU A 68 1.08 -5.46 -10.19
C LEU A 68 -0.42 -5.69 -9.97
N ILE A 69 -1.12 -6.35 -10.91
CA ILE A 69 -2.55 -6.65 -10.75
C ILE A 69 -2.79 -7.54 -9.52
N GLY A 70 -2.01 -8.61 -9.37
CA GLY A 70 -2.12 -9.50 -8.22
C GLY A 70 -1.89 -8.78 -6.88
N CYS A 71 -0.84 -7.96 -6.80
CA CYS A 71 -0.52 -7.19 -5.59
C CYS A 71 -1.58 -6.14 -5.27
N THR A 72 -2.10 -5.42 -6.26
CA THR A 72 -3.15 -4.42 -6.01
C THR A 72 -4.47 -5.06 -5.57
N LEU A 73 -4.85 -6.20 -6.14
CA LEU A 73 -6.02 -6.97 -5.71
C LEU A 73 -5.84 -7.53 -4.29
N LEU A 74 -4.66 -8.09 -3.99
CA LEU A 74 -4.35 -8.57 -2.65
C LEU A 74 -4.37 -7.43 -1.64
N GLY A 75 -3.78 -6.28 -1.97
CA GLY A 75 -3.82 -5.09 -1.12
C GLY A 75 -5.24 -4.61 -0.85
N LEU A 76 -6.11 -4.62 -1.87
CA LEU A 76 -7.53 -4.31 -1.71
C LEU A 76 -8.23 -5.31 -0.76
N ALA A 77 -8.01 -6.61 -0.94
CA ALA A 77 -8.61 -7.65 -0.09
C ALA A 77 -8.14 -7.51 1.37
N LEU A 78 -6.83 -7.25 1.59
CA LEU A 78 -6.29 -7.01 2.93
C LEU A 78 -6.84 -5.73 3.55
N SER A 79 -7.06 -4.67 2.77
CA SER A 79 -7.68 -3.43 3.26
C SER A 79 -9.10 -3.67 3.77
N PHE A 80 -9.87 -4.51 3.10
CA PHE A 80 -11.16 -4.98 3.63
C PHE A 80 -10.97 -5.75 4.94
N GLY A 81 -9.96 -6.63 5.03
CA GLY A 81 -9.64 -7.33 6.27
C GLY A 81 -9.33 -6.38 7.43
N VAL A 82 -8.55 -5.32 7.21
CA VAL A 82 -8.25 -4.29 8.22
C VAL A 82 -9.52 -3.64 8.77
N VAL A 83 -10.49 -3.34 7.90
CA VAL A 83 -11.70 -2.62 8.28
C VAL A 83 -12.74 -3.52 8.96
N TRP A 84 -12.93 -4.75 8.45
CA TRP A 84 -14.02 -5.62 8.90
C TRP A 84 -13.63 -6.74 9.84
N ALA A 85 -12.35 -7.15 9.90
CA ALA A 85 -11.96 -8.20 10.83
C ALA A 85 -12.01 -7.68 12.28
N ASP A 86 -12.87 -8.29 13.09
CA ASP A 86 -13.07 -7.92 14.51
C ASP A 86 -13.09 -9.16 15.39
N PHE A 87 -11.99 -9.87 15.36
CA PHE A 87 -11.74 -11.04 16.21
C PHE A 87 -10.29 -11.06 16.65
N ASP A 88 -10.06 -11.57 17.85
CA ASP A 88 -8.70 -11.71 18.36
C ASP A 88 -8.07 -13.00 17.87
N MET A 89 -6.80 -12.90 17.50
CA MET A 89 -5.99 -14.04 17.13
C MET A 89 -4.60 -13.93 17.73
N THR A 90 -3.98 -15.09 17.96
CA THR A 90 -2.59 -15.16 18.43
C THR A 90 -1.70 -15.56 17.28
N LEU A 91 -0.76 -14.69 16.91
CA LEU A 91 0.22 -14.94 15.87
C LEU A 91 1.60 -14.47 16.36
N PHE A 92 2.64 -15.23 16.06
CA PHE A 92 4.03 -14.94 16.47
C PHE A 92 4.19 -14.68 17.99
N GLY A 93 3.32 -15.28 18.83
CA GLY A 93 3.36 -15.12 20.27
C GLY A 93 2.67 -13.86 20.81
N HIS A 94 2.10 -13.02 19.95
CA HIS A 94 1.34 -11.83 20.30
C HIS A 94 -0.16 -12.08 20.10
N GLN A 95 -0.96 -11.76 21.13
CA GLN A 95 -2.40 -11.78 21.05
C GLN A 95 -2.88 -10.37 20.64
N ALA A 96 -3.45 -10.27 19.45
CA ALA A 96 -3.91 -9.01 18.92
C ALA A 96 -5.17 -9.19 18.05
N ASN A 97 -5.86 -8.09 17.79
CA ASN A 97 -6.98 -8.10 16.85
C ASN A 97 -6.48 -8.42 15.44
N ALA A 98 -7.22 -9.26 14.72
CA ALA A 98 -6.87 -9.72 13.37
C ALA A 98 -6.61 -8.57 12.39
N SER A 99 -7.28 -7.42 12.56
CA SER A 99 -7.06 -6.22 11.75
C SER A 99 -5.62 -5.74 11.74
N ILE A 100 -4.88 -5.89 12.86
CA ILE A 100 -3.46 -5.53 12.97
C ILE A 100 -2.62 -6.45 12.09
N PHE A 101 -2.92 -7.75 12.07
CA PHE A 101 -2.19 -8.70 11.23
C PHE A 101 -2.49 -8.50 9.74
N PHE A 102 -3.72 -8.14 9.37
CA PHE A 102 -4.02 -7.73 7.99
C PHE A 102 -3.26 -6.46 7.60
N LEU A 103 -3.11 -5.50 8.51
CA LEU A 103 -2.33 -4.30 8.29
C LEU A 103 -0.83 -4.63 8.09
N ASN A 104 -0.27 -5.54 8.89
CA ASN A 104 1.09 -6.05 8.68
C ASN A 104 1.25 -6.74 7.33
N ALA A 105 0.28 -7.56 6.94
CA ALA A 105 0.31 -8.27 5.67
C ALA A 105 0.28 -7.34 4.45
N LEU A 106 -0.24 -6.11 4.58
CA LEU A 106 -0.19 -5.09 3.52
C LEU A 106 1.24 -4.75 3.09
N GLY A 107 2.23 -4.96 3.94
CA GLY A 107 3.64 -4.82 3.56
C GLY A 107 4.01 -5.65 2.34
N PHE A 108 3.49 -6.87 2.24
CA PHE A 108 3.80 -7.80 1.14
C PHE A 108 3.38 -7.27 -0.24
N PRO A 109 2.11 -6.94 -0.52
CA PRO A 109 1.72 -6.38 -1.82
C PRO A 109 2.36 -5.02 -2.08
N ASN A 110 2.56 -4.20 -1.06
CA ASN A 110 3.17 -2.88 -1.21
C ASN A 110 4.58 -2.94 -1.79
N ALA A 111 5.35 -4.01 -1.53
CA ALA A 111 6.69 -4.18 -2.07
C ALA A 111 6.74 -4.08 -3.60
N LEU A 112 5.80 -4.69 -4.31
CA LEU A 112 5.83 -4.81 -5.77
C LEU A 112 5.02 -3.74 -6.50
N ILE A 113 4.11 -3.05 -5.82
CA ILE A 113 3.23 -2.06 -6.46
C ILE A 113 4.04 -0.89 -7.00
N TYR A 114 4.94 -0.31 -6.19
CA TYR A 114 5.79 0.80 -6.65
C TYR A 114 6.65 0.43 -7.85
N ALA A 115 7.32 -0.73 -7.75
CA ALA A 115 8.17 -1.26 -8.82
C ALA A 115 7.37 -1.57 -10.11
N GLY A 116 6.08 -1.91 -9.98
CA GLY A 116 5.20 -2.16 -11.11
C GLY A 116 4.66 -0.89 -11.76
N ILE A 117 4.32 0.14 -10.98
CA ILE A 117 3.77 1.41 -11.50
C ILE A 117 4.80 2.15 -12.34
N TRP A 118 6.05 2.21 -11.88
CA TRP A 118 7.09 3.04 -12.48
C TRP A 118 7.34 2.74 -13.96
N PRO A 119 7.72 1.51 -14.35
CA PRO A 119 8.00 1.20 -15.76
C PRO A 119 6.77 1.35 -16.66
N LEU A 120 5.57 1.00 -16.15
CA LEU A 120 4.33 1.13 -16.91
C LEU A 120 3.98 2.59 -17.18
N SER A 121 4.36 3.51 -16.28
CA SER A 121 4.07 4.93 -16.39
C SER A 121 5.00 5.68 -17.33
N ILE A 122 6.27 5.25 -17.43
CA ILE A 122 7.28 5.89 -18.30
C ILE A 122 7.39 5.22 -19.67
N HIS A 123 6.72 4.08 -19.86
CA HIS A 123 6.78 3.35 -21.13
C HIS A 123 6.30 4.24 -22.28
N GLY A 124 7.11 4.29 -23.34
CA GLY A 124 6.78 5.03 -24.57
C GLY A 124 7.06 6.55 -24.55
N LEU A 125 7.57 7.12 -23.43
CA LEU A 125 7.84 8.56 -23.33
C LEU A 125 9.09 9.03 -24.12
N GLY A 126 9.97 8.12 -24.53
CA GLY A 126 11.17 8.46 -25.30
C GLY A 126 11.98 9.61 -24.67
N LYS A 127 12.14 10.73 -25.41
CA LYS A 127 12.87 11.92 -24.94
C LYS A 127 12.25 12.63 -23.73
N PHE A 128 10.97 12.38 -23.45
CA PHE A 128 10.26 12.98 -22.31
C PHE A 128 10.36 12.13 -21.02
N THR A 129 11.11 11.04 -21.03
CA THR A 129 11.28 10.17 -19.84
C THR A 129 11.74 10.94 -18.62
N LYS A 130 12.69 11.88 -18.76
CA LYS A 130 13.19 12.70 -17.63
C LYS A 130 12.07 13.53 -16.99
N THR A 131 11.30 14.24 -17.79
CA THR A 131 10.15 15.05 -17.31
C THR A 131 9.07 14.15 -16.72
N GLY A 132 8.81 13.00 -17.35
CA GLY A 132 7.87 12.01 -16.85
C GLY A 132 8.26 11.45 -15.49
N SER A 133 9.55 11.11 -15.31
CA SER A 133 10.06 10.65 -14.02
C SER A 133 9.96 11.73 -12.94
N SER A 134 10.21 13.00 -13.26
CA SER A 134 10.02 14.10 -12.30
C SER A 134 8.57 14.20 -11.83
N LEU A 135 7.60 14.05 -12.76
CA LEU A 135 6.17 14.06 -12.41
C LEU A 135 5.80 12.87 -11.51
N LEU A 136 6.36 11.69 -11.77
CA LEU A 136 6.14 10.52 -10.91
C LEU A 136 6.69 10.74 -9.50
N ILE A 137 7.88 11.36 -9.38
CA ILE A 137 8.45 11.72 -8.07
C ILE A 137 7.55 12.70 -7.31
N MET A 138 6.90 13.64 -7.99
CA MET A 138 5.92 14.53 -7.33
C MET A 138 4.76 13.74 -6.70
N GLY A 139 4.41 12.56 -7.23
CA GLY A 139 3.43 11.67 -6.61
C GLY A 139 3.80 11.23 -5.18
N LEU A 140 5.07 11.32 -4.78
CA LEU A 140 5.50 11.01 -3.41
C LEU A 140 4.90 11.95 -2.35
N CYS A 141 4.31 13.09 -2.74
CA CYS A 141 3.58 13.95 -1.80
C CYS A 141 2.37 13.23 -1.15
N GLY A 142 1.93 12.10 -1.72
CA GLY A 142 0.95 11.21 -1.08
C GLY A 142 1.33 10.76 0.33
N ASN A 143 2.65 10.64 0.61
CA ASN A 143 3.17 10.32 1.94
C ASN A 143 2.80 11.37 3.01
N ALA A 144 2.63 12.62 2.61
CA ALA A 144 2.25 13.69 3.53
C ALA A 144 0.73 13.87 3.59
N ILE A 145 0.04 13.77 2.46
CA ILE A 145 -1.37 14.13 2.36
C ILE A 145 -2.28 13.02 2.88
N LEU A 146 -2.07 11.76 2.48
CA LEU A 146 -2.96 10.67 2.86
C LEU A 146 -2.95 10.35 4.36
N PRO A 147 -1.82 10.38 5.08
CA PRO A 147 -1.84 10.25 6.54
C PRO A 147 -2.63 11.37 7.23
N LEU A 148 -2.66 12.60 6.70
CA LEU A 148 -3.51 13.67 7.23
C LEU A 148 -4.99 13.36 7.03
N VAL A 149 -5.37 12.82 5.86
CA VAL A 149 -6.74 12.38 5.60
C VAL A 149 -7.13 11.25 6.55
N TYR A 150 -6.26 10.25 6.73
CA TYR A 150 -6.44 9.19 7.71
C TYR A 150 -6.63 9.77 9.12
N GLY A 151 -5.72 10.66 9.56
CA GLY A 151 -5.77 11.27 10.89
C GLY A 151 -7.06 12.02 11.13
N HIS A 152 -7.54 12.79 10.13
CA HIS A 152 -8.81 13.51 10.25
C HIS A 152 -10.00 12.57 10.55
N PHE A 153 -10.11 11.45 9.82
CA PHE A 153 -11.17 10.47 10.09
C PHE A 153 -10.94 9.69 11.39
N ALA A 154 -9.70 9.39 11.73
CA ALA A 154 -9.34 8.72 12.96
C ALA A 154 -9.68 9.55 14.20
N ASP A 155 -9.43 10.87 14.16
CA ASP A 155 -9.71 11.79 15.25
C ASP A 155 -11.22 12.05 15.43
N GLN A 156 -11.97 12.09 14.33
CA GLN A 156 -13.42 12.34 14.39
C GLN A 156 -14.24 11.11 14.79
N TYR A 157 -13.80 9.91 14.44
CA TYR A 157 -14.59 8.70 14.64
C TYR A 157 -13.83 7.64 15.43
N SER A 158 -12.85 6.99 14.82
CA SER A 158 -11.96 6.02 15.45
C SER A 158 -10.77 5.71 14.53
N LEU A 159 -9.66 5.24 15.11
CA LEU A 159 -8.48 4.83 14.35
C LEU A 159 -8.82 3.76 13.30
N ARG A 160 -9.74 2.85 13.62
CA ARG A 160 -10.20 1.81 12.68
C ARG A 160 -10.97 2.39 11.49
N ILE A 161 -11.84 3.38 11.74
CA ILE A 161 -12.57 4.08 10.67
C ILE A 161 -11.62 4.85 9.77
N GLY A 162 -10.53 5.39 10.29
CA GLY A 162 -9.49 6.02 9.47
C GLY A 162 -8.97 5.13 8.35
N TYR A 163 -8.87 3.82 8.55
CA TYR A 163 -8.40 2.88 7.53
C TYR A 163 -9.36 2.69 6.34
N TRP A 164 -10.58 3.21 6.39
CA TRP A 164 -11.45 3.28 5.20
C TRP A 164 -10.80 4.02 4.03
N VAL A 165 -9.85 4.92 4.31
CA VAL A 165 -9.07 5.65 3.30
C VAL A 165 -8.25 4.69 2.41
N LEU A 166 -7.86 3.52 2.92
CA LEU A 166 -7.11 2.53 2.13
C LEU A 166 -7.92 1.98 0.96
N ILE A 167 -9.23 1.76 1.16
CA ILE A 167 -10.11 1.10 0.17
C ILE A 167 -10.15 1.87 -1.15
N PRO A 168 -10.54 3.16 -1.20
CA PRO A 168 -10.56 3.93 -2.45
C PRO A 168 -9.16 4.04 -3.09
N CYS A 169 -8.11 4.11 -2.27
CA CYS A 169 -6.73 4.13 -2.78
C CYS A 169 -6.40 2.84 -3.53
N PHE A 170 -6.69 1.67 -2.93
CA PHE A 170 -6.44 0.39 -3.60
C PHE A 170 -7.38 0.14 -4.78
N ILE A 171 -8.64 0.61 -4.75
CA ILE A 171 -9.53 0.58 -5.92
C ILE A 171 -8.90 1.34 -7.09
N TYR A 172 -8.34 2.53 -6.84
CA TYR A 172 -7.65 3.28 -7.87
C TYR A 172 -6.42 2.53 -8.39
N LEU A 173 -5.63 1.92 -7.52
CA LEU A 173 -4.45 1.13 -7.90
C LEU A 173 -4.82 -0.08 -8.77
N VAL A 174 -5.92 -0.77 -8.46
CA VAL A 174 -6.47 -1.86 -9.29
C VAL A 174 -6.91 -1.33 -10.66
N PHE A 175 -7.61 -0.20 -10.69
CA PHE A 175 -7.97 0.46 -11.95
C PHE A 175 -6.73 0.79 -12.80
N PHE A 176 -5.71 1.38 -12.20
CA PHE A 176 -4.46 1.70 -12.89
C PHE A 176 -3.76 0.45 -13.42
N ALA A 177 -3.68 -0.61 -12.61
CA ALA A 177 -3.04 -1.87 -12.99
C ALA A 177 -3.73 -2.57 -14.18
N ILE A 178 -5.07 -2.50 -14.27
CA ILE A 178 -5.84 -3.19 -15.32
C ILE A 178 -5.97 -2.34 -16.57
N LYS A 179 -6.38 -1.08 -16.44
CA LYS A 179 -6.75 -0.19 -17.56
C LYS A 179 -5.95 1.11 -17.61
N GLY A 180 -5.65 1.73 -16.47
CA GLY A 180 -5.10 3.08 -16.40
C GLY A 180 -3.76 3.24 -17.13
N HIS A 181 -2.89 2.23 -17.07
CA HIS A 181 -1.60 2.26 -17.75
C HIS A 181 -1.70 2.21 -19.29
N LYS A 182 -2.83 1.75 -19.85
CA LYS A 182 -3.07 1.67 -21.29
C LYS A 182 -3.63 2.95 -21.90
N ILE A 183 -4.12 3.86 -21.05
CA ILE A 183 -4.73 5.11 -21.51
C ILE A 183 -3.61 6.09 -21.89
N THR A 184 -3.29 6.14 -23.19
CA THR A 184 -2.27 7.02 -23.76
C THR A 184 -2.84 8.34 -24.26
N SER A 185 -4.17 8.49 -24.33
CA SER A 185 -4.87 9.61 -25.00
C SER A 185 -5.13 10.83 -24.12
N LEU A 186 -4.38 11.04 -23.03
CA LEU A 186 -4.52 12.25 -22.21
C LEU A 186 -3.46 13.32 -22.51
N PHE A 187 -2.75 13.18 -23.65
CA PHE A 187 -1.92 14.24 -24.28
C PHE A 187 -1.75 13.98 -25.78
#